data_9d9866d8c9d1b3b3a3ba040200c62a0a
#
_entry.id   9d9866d8c9d1b3b3a3ba040200c62a0a
#
_cell.length_a   1.000
_cell.length_b   1.000
_cell.length_c   1.000
_cell.angle_alpha   90.00
_cell.angle_beta   90.00
_cell.angle_gamma   90.00
#
_symmetry.space_group_name_H-M   'P 1'
#
loop_
_entity.id
_entity.type
_entity.pdbx_description
1 polymer ?
#
loop_
_entity_poly.entity_id
_entity_poly.type
_entity_poly.pdbx_seq_one_letter_code
_entity_poly.pdbx_strand_id
1 'polypeptide(L)'
;MRVENAYTKLNVEGYGGMLMAPWFDRPLSVAGRVVVRRDGSLKEELVNIDRDLVMIPSLAIHMNREANKGVSYNPQKDLLPLLGCGDSKPEFLKIVAEEIKVKEEDILAHDLFLYNRMEGTIWGADREFVSAPRLDDLQCAFASMEGMLAGKHEESIAVHCVLDNEEVGSGTKQGAASTFLKDTLRRINDGLGRTYEEYLMTLAGSFMISADNAHALHPNYIEKADPVNRPLPNGGIVIKYNANQKYCTDAVSAAKFKDLCDRAGIKYQIGRAHV
;
A
#
# COMPACT_ATOMS: atom_id res chain seq x y z
N MET A 1 -14.95 19.13 5.38
CA MET A 1 -15.91 19.34 4.29
C MET A 1 -15.97 20.82 3.94
N ARG A 2 -16.13 21.18 2.67
CA ARG A 2 -16.18 22.56 2.18
C ARG A 2 -17.39 22.74 1.27
N VAL A 3 -18.21 23.71 1.57
CA VAL A 3 -19.32 24.12 0.68
C VAL A 3 -18.91 25.42 -0.01
N GLU A 4 -18.93 25.43 -1.33
CA GLU A 4 -18.54 26.57 -2.15
C GLU A 4 -19.46 26.68 -3.36
N ASN A 5 -20.15 27.81 -3.48
CA ASN A 5 -21.22 28.01 -4.46
C ASN A 5 -22.27 26.88 -4.36
N ALA A 6 -22.49 26.15 -5.45
CA ALA A 6 -23.41 25.03 -5.51
C ALA A 6 -22.80 23.67 -5.19
N TYR A 7 -21.52 23.62 -4.78
CA TYR A 7 -20.78 22.37 -4.64
C TYR A 7 -20.43 22.07 -3.19
N THR A 8 -20.57 20.80 -2.81
CA THR A 8 -20.02 20.25 -1.56
C THR A 8 -18.82 19.39 -1.91
N LYS A 9 -17.66 19.70 -1.31
CA LYS A 9 -16.37 19.04 -1.55
C LYS A 9 -15.80 18.50 -0.24
N LEU A 10 -15.05 17.40 -0.33
CA LEU A 10 -14.26 16.92 0.79
C LEU A 10 -12.89 17.62 0.81
N ASN A 11 -12.36 17.86 2.01
CA ASN A 11 -10.96 18.23 2.17
C ASN A 11 -10.16 16.95 2.36
N VAL A 12 -9.12 16.80 1.56
CA VAL A 12 -8.23 15.64 1.57
C VAL A 12 -6.78 16.10 1.50
N GLU A 13 -5.88 15.21 1.85
CA GLU A 13 -4.44 15.36 1.65
C GLU A 13 -3.87 14.06 1.07
N GLY A 14 -2.69 14.15 0.46
CA GLY A 14 -2.02 12.98 -0.11
C GLY A 14 -1.51 12.04 0.99
N TYR A 15 -1.61 10.74 0.74
CA TYR A 15 -1.02 9.71 1.57
C TYR A 15 0.28 9.22 0.89
N GLY A 16 1.43 9.63 1.44
CA GLY A 16 2.74 9.33 0.86
C GLY A 16 3.04 10.04 -0.46
N GLY A 17 3.97 9.49 -1.22
CA GLY A 17 4.46 10.01 -2.51
C GLY A 17 3.66 9.47 -3.70
N MET A 18 2.45 9.93 -3.90
CA MET A 18 1.53 9.40 -4.91
C MET A 18 1.55 10.17 -6.23
N LEU A 19 1.23 9.49 -7.33
CA LEU A 19 0.86 10.12 -8.58
C LEU A 19 -0.55 10.72 -8.46
N MET A 20 -0.71 12.02 -8.76
CA MET A 20 -1.99 12.72 -8.62
C MET A 20 -2.91 12.50 -9.83
N ALA A 21 -2.35 12.48 -11.04
CA ALA A 21 -3.12 12.36 -12.28
C ALA A 21 -4.08 11.14 -12.32
N PRO A 22 -3.72 9.95 -11.83
CA PRO A 22 -4.61 8.80 -11.86
C PRO A 22 -5.85 8.91 -10.95
N TRP A 23 -5.96 9.93 -10.12
CA TRP A 23 -7.11 10.13 -9.24
C TRP A 23 -8.26 10.92 -9.87
N PHE A 24 -8.00 11.57 -11.01
CA PHE A 24 -9.03 12.37 -11.69
C PHE A 24 -9.98 11.51 -12.53
N ASP A 25 -11.20 12.03 -12.70
CA ASP A 25 -12.23 11.58 -13.64
C ASP A 25 -12.64 10.11 -13.52
N ARG A 26 -12.59 9.57 -12.29
CA ARG A 26 -12.99 8.20 -12.01
C ARG A 26 -13.84 8.08 -10.76
N PRO A 27 -14.69 7.05 -10.68
CA PRO A 27 -15.48 6.81 -9.48
C PRO A 27 -14.58 6.46 -8.30
N LEU A 28 -14.78 7.18 -7.20
CA LEU A 28 -14.09 6.96 -5.94
C LEU A 28 -15.10 6.75 -4.83
N SER A 29 -14.68 6.07 -3.79
CA SER A 29 -15.42 5.99 -2.54
C SER A 29 -14.50 6.13 -1.34
N VAL A 30 -15.06 5.87 -0.14
CA VAL A 30 -14.37 6.05 1.13
C VAL A 30 -14.43 4.77 1.93
N ALA A 31 -13.30 4.38 2.48
CA ALA A 31 -13.19 3.29 3.43
C ALA A 31 -12.17 3.65 4.53
N GLY A 32 -12.22 2.94 5.64
CA GLY A 32 -11.29 3.13 6.73
C GLY A 32 -11.90 2.75 8.07
N ARG A 33 -11.58 3.51 9.10
CA ARG A 33 -12.04 3.26 10.46
C ARG A 33 -12.59 4.54 11.09
N VAL A 34 -13.58 4.37 11.95
CA VAL A 34 -14.05 5.42 12.84
C VAL A 34 -13.97 4.94 14.28
N VAL A 35 -13.82 5.88 15.21
CA VAL A 35 -13.95 5.61 16.65
C VAL A 35 -15.26 6.20 17.11
N VAL A 36 -16.13 5.34 17.61
CA VAL A 36 -17.47 5.72 18.06
C VAL A 36 -17.63 5.52 19.56
N ARG A 37 -18.51 6.31 20.16
CA ARG A 37 -18.99 6.08 21.53
C ARG A 37 -20.20 5.15 21.48
N ARG A 38 -20.09 3.97 22.04
CA ARG A 38 -21.18 3.00 22.15
C ARG A 38 -21.18 2.37 23.53
N ASP A 39 -22.35 2.39 24.19
CA ASP A 39 -22.55 1.79 25.52
C ASP A 39 -21.53 2.32 26.57
N GLY A 40 -21.24 3.60 26.54
CA GLY A 40 -20.31 4.25 27.47
C GLY A 40 -18.83 3.95 27.24
N SER A 41 -18.48 3.25 26.16
CA SER A 41 -17.11 2.91 25.78
C SER A 41 -16.75 3.40 24.38
N LEU A 42 -15.45 3.49 24.09
CA LEU A 42 -14.93 3.76 22.74
C LEU A 42 -14.78 2.45 22.00
N LYS A 43 -15.31 2.41 20.78
CA LYS A 43 -15.18 1.25 19.88
C LYS A 43 -14.67 1.69 18.53
N GLU A 44 -13.81 0.88 17.94
CA GLU A 44 -13.38 1.02 16.55
C GLU A 44 -14.36 0.27 15.66
N GLU A 45 -14.87 0.95 14.63
CA GLU A 45 -15.77 0.38 13.63
C GLU A 45 -15.16 0.59 12.24
N LEU A 46 -15.17 -0.47 11.42
CA LEU A 46 -14.72 -0.37 10.03
C LEU A 46 -15.84 0.20 9.16
N VAL A 47 -15.46 1.05 8.24
CA VAL A 47 -16.34 1.69 7.25
C VAL A 47 -15.89 1.30 5.86
N ASN A 48 -16.81 0.89 5.03
CA ASN A 48 -16.63 0.76 3.59
C ASN A 48 -17.92 1.20 2.88
N ILE A 49 -17.89 2.38 2.30
CA ILE A 49 -19.02 2.87 1.51
C ILE A 49 -18.94 2.22 0.12
N ASP A 50 -19.66 1.11 -0.07
CA ASP A 50 -19.56 0.28 -1.28
C ASP A 50 -20.46 0.79 -2.42
N ARG A 51 -20.31 2.06 -2.77
CA ARG A 51 -20.91 2.70 -3.94
C ARG A 51 -20.02 3.82 -4.46
N ASP A 52 -20.22 4.25 -5.69
CA ASP A 52 -19.57 5.44 -6.23
C ASP A 52 -20.09 6.66 -5.46
N LEU A 53 -19.20 7.31 -4.71
CA LEU A 53 -19.58 8.36 -3.79
C LEU A 53 -19.09 9.74 -4.23
N VAL A 54 -17.86 9.83 -4.70
CA VAL A 54 -17.18 11.08 -5.04
C VAL A 54 -16.37 10.95 -6.32
N MET A 55 -16.01 12.08 -6.90
CA MET A 55 -15.11 12.18 -8.04
C MET A 55 -14.26 13.44 -7.91
N ILE A 56 -13.03 13.40 -8.38
CA ILE A 56 -12.18 14.57 -8.56
C ILE A 56 -12.24 14.96 -10.04
N PRO A 57 -12.98 16.01 -10.43
CA PRO A 57 -13.11 16.39 -11.82
C PRO A 57 -11.87 17.13 -12.32
N SER A 58 -11.38 16.78 -13.50
CA SER A 58 -10.34 17.54 -14.19
C SER A 58 -10.90 18.81 -14.82
N LEU A 59 -10.04 19.79 -15.06
CA LEU A 59 -10.39 20.99 -15.77
C LEU A 59 -10.45 20.72 -17.27
N ALA A 60 -11.52 21.11 -17.93
CA ALA A 60 -11.69 20.94 -19.36
C ALA A 60 -10.58 21.65 -20.16
N ILE A 61 -10.16 21.04 -21.26
CA ILE A 61 -9.11 21.58 -22.15
C ILE A 61 -9.41 23.01 -22.62
N HIS A 62 -10.67 23.37 -22.76
CA HIS A 62 -11.08 24.73 -23.16
C HIS A 62 -10.66 25.81 -22.18
N MET A 63 -10.51 25.46 -20.91
CA MET A 63 -10.07 26.35 -19.82
C MET A 63 -8.61 26.14 -19.42
N ASN A 64 -7.94 25.11 -20.00
CA ASN A 64 -6.53 24.82 -19.77
C ASN A 64 -5.86 24.31 -21.06
N ARG A 65 -5.59 25.21 -21.99
CA ARG A 65 -5.01 24.87 -23.29
C ARG A 65 -3.62 24.25 -23.23
N GLU A 66 -2.92 24.44 -22.10
CA GLU A 66 -1.56 23.92 -21.85
C GLU A 66 -1.55 22.56 -21.13
N ALA A 67 -2.71 21.97 -20.86
CA ALA A 67 -2.82 20.73 -20.08
C ALA A 67 -1.92 19.59 -20.61
N ASN A 68 -1.78 19.46 -21.93
CA ASN A 68 -0.95 18.42 -22.55
C ASN A 68 0.54 18.75 -22.60
N LYS A 69 0.96 19.93 -22.15
CA LYS A 69 2.38 20.30 -22.02
C LYS A 69 2.98 20.04 -20.66
N GLY A 70 2.18 19.54 -19.74
CA GLY A 70 2.51 19.27 -18.35
C GLY A 70 1.69 20.07 -17.37
N VAL A 71 1.24 19.45 -16.30
CA VAL A 71 0.44 20.07 -15.24
C VAL A 71 1.13 19.88 -13.90
N SER A 72 1.31 21.00 -13.17
CA SER A 72 1.68 20.96 -11.76
C SER A 72 0.41 21.05 -10.93
N TYR A 73 0.02 19.95 -10.30
CA TYR A 73 -1.17 19.92 -9.45
C TYR A 73 -0.91 20.55 -8.09
N ASN A 74 -1.88 21.31 -7.60
CA ASN A 74 -1.92 21.76 -6.22
C ASN A 74 -2.95 20.90 -5.46
N PRO A 75 -2.51 20.03 -4.52
CA PRO A 75 -3.43 19.13 -3.81
C PRO A 75 -4.58 19.84 -3.09
N GLN A 76 -4.33 21.01 -2.52
CA GLN A 76 -5.34 21.77 -1.78
C GLN A 76 -6.42 22.41 -2.67
N LYS A 77 -6.17 22.49 -3.97
CA LYS A 77 -7.07 23.08 -4.95
C LYS A 77 -7.64 22.05 -5.91
N ASP A 78 -6.75 21.25 -6.49
CA ASP A 78 -7.07 20.41 -7.63
C ASP A 78 -7.59 19.03 -7.23
N LEU A 79 -7.24 18.54 -6.02
CA LEU A 79 -7.60 17.20 -5.56
C LEU A 79 -8.82 17.14 -4.62
N LEU A 80 -9.63 18.18 -4.56
CA LEU A 80 -10.82 18.20 -3.70
C LEU A 80 -11.96 17.38 -4.32
N PRO A 81 -12.34 16.23 -3.75
CA PRO A 81 -13.40 15.40 -4.30
C PRO A 81 -14.75 16.06 -4.21
N LEU A 82 -15.49 16.04 -5.29
CA LEU A 82 -16.87 16.52 -5.36
C LEU A 82 -17.80 15.46 -4.75
N LEU A 83 -18.52 15.83 -3.70
CA LEU A 83 -19.48 14.98 -3.00
C LEU A 83 -20.93 15.28 -3.40
N GLY A 84 -21.24 16.51 -3.74
CA GLY A 84 -22.61 16.91 -4.07
C GLY A 84 -22.71 18.26 -4.77
N CYS A 85 -23.88 18.49 -5.36
CA CYS A 85 -24.20 19.72 -6.07
C CYS A 85 -25.64 20.15 -5.76
N GLY A 86 -25.90 21.47 -5.82
CA GLY A 86 -27.20 22.05 -5.60
C GLY A 86 -27.54 22.22 -4.12
N ASP A 87 -28.83 22.17 -3.80
CA ASP A 87 -29.39 22.51 -2.49
C ASP A 87 -29.25 21.35 -1.46
N SER A 88 -28.92 20.16 -1.89
CA SER A 88 -28.86 18.97 -1.04
C SER A 88 -27.78 19.04 0.04
N LYS A 89 -26.68 19.77 -0.20
CA LYS A 89 -25.55 19.98 0.72
C LYS A 89 -25.25 18.74 1.59
N PRO A 90 -24.90 17.60 0.99
CA PRO A 90 -24.74 16.35 1.73
C PRO A 90 -23.72 16.50 2.85
N GLU A 91 -24.03 15.91 4.00
CA GLU A 91 -23.16 15.89 5.17
C GLU A 91 -22.37 14.58 5.18
N PHE A 92 -21.07 14.66 5.03
CA PHE A 92 -20.22 13.48 4.86
C PHE A 92 -20.26 12.54 6.06
N LEU A 93 -20.15 13.07 7.29
CA LEU A 93 -20.18 12.23 8.49
C LEU A 93 -21.55 11.57 8.71
N LYS A 94 -22.62 12.19 8.24
CA LYS A 94 -23.95 11.56 8.25
C LYS A 94 -24.00 10.33 7.33
N ILE A 95 -23.41 10.41 6.13
CA ILE A 95 -23.29 9.26 5.23
C ILE A 95 -22.51 8.14 5.89
N VAL A 96 -21.40 8.47 6.57
CA VAL A 96 -20.59 7.51 7.32
C VAL A 96 -21.39 6.88 8.47
N ALA A 97 -22.12 7.69 9.23
CA ALA A 97 -22.94 7.23 10.35
C ALA A 97 -24.06 6.28 9.90
N GLU A 98 -24.70 6.59 8.77
CA GLU A 98 -25.74 5.75 8.16
C GLU A 98 -25.16 4.38 7.74
N GLU A 99 -23.95 4.36 7.18
CA GLU A 99 -23.29 3.12 6.74
C GLU A 99 -23.04 2.14 7.89
N ILE A 100 -22.59 2.62 9.03
CA ILE A 100 -22.28 1.80 10.21
C ILE A 100 -23.41 1.77 11.25
N LYS A 101 -24.55 2.40 10.95
CA LYS A 101 -25.77 2.42 11.77
C LYS A 101 -25.53 3.00 13.19
N VAL A 102 -24.88 4.14 13.23
CA VAL A 102 -24.69 4.94 14.46
C VAL A 102 -25.25 6.35 14.25
N LYS A 103 -25.30 7.14 15.30
CA LYS A 103 -25.57 8.58 15.17
C LYS A 103 -24.28 9.31 14.81
N GLU A 104 -24.39 10.37 14.04
CA GLU A 104 -23.25 11.21 13.67
C GLU A 104 -22.52 11.76 14.91
N GLU A 105 -23.27 12.16 15.94
CA GLU A 105 -22.75 12.68 17.21
C GLU A 105 -21.91 11.66 18.02
N ASP A 106 -22.05 10.38 17.73
CA ASP A 106 -21.28 9.31 18.37
C ASP A 106 -19.93 9.07 17.69
N ILE A 107 -19.70 9.61 16.50
CA ILE A 107 -18.41 9.54 15.79
C ILE A 107 -17.47 10.59 16.39
N LEU A 108 -16.43 10.15 17.08
CA LEU A 108 -15.48 11.03 17.76
C LEU A 108 -14.22 11.30 16.95
N ALA A 109 -13.79 10.34 16.15
CA ALA A 109 -12.61 10.44 15.31
C ALA A 109 -12.70 9.47 14.12
N HIS A 110 -11.88 9.69 13.11
CA HIS A 110 -11.86 8.82 11.93
C HIS A 110 -10.50 8.85 11.22
N ASP A 111 -10.13 7.71 10.66
CA ASP A 111 -9.07 7.52 9.67
C ASP A 111 -9.74 6.97 8.41
N LEU A 112 -10.18 7.87 7.53
CA LEU A 112 -10.93 7.53 6.31
C LEU A 112 -10.13 7.93 5.07
N PHE A 113 -10.11 7.03 4.10
CA PHE A 113 -9.33 7.16 2.88
C PHE A 113 -10.22 7.07 1.65
N LEU A 114 -9.91 7.85 0.64
CA LEU A 114 -10.46 7.62 -0.69
C LEU A 114 -9.85 6.36 -1.29
N TYR A 115 -10.66 5.59 -1.98
CA TYR A 115 -10.17 4.47 -2.77
C TYR A 115 -10.79 4.44 -4.17
N ASN A 116 -10.01 3.93 -5.11
CA ASN A 116 -10.45 3.71 -6.48
C ASN A 116 -11.36 2.47 -6.54
N ARG A 117 -12.55 2.63 -7.11
CA ARG A 117 -13.54 1.57 -7.25
C ARG A 117 -13.43 0.76 -8.55
N MET A 118 -12.51 1.11 -9.42
CA MET A 118 -12.29 0.33 -10.64
C MET A 118 -11.81 -1.08 -10.28
N GLU A 119 -12.46 -2.07 -10.85
CA GLU A 119 -12.08 -3.48 -10.67
C GLU A 119 -10.73 -3.78 -11.31
N GLY A 120 -10.05 -4.80 -10.76
CA GLY A 120 -8.86 -5.36 -11.40
C GLY A 120 -9.21 -5.99 -12.74
N THR A 121 -8.27 -5.95 -13.67
CA THR A 121 -8.47 -6.49 -15.02
C THR A 121 -7.25 -7.26 -15.51
N ILE A 122 -7.50 -8.27 -16.35
CA ILE A 122 -6.49 -9.00 -17.10
C ILE A 122 -6.56 -8.52 -18.54
N TRP A 123 -5.43 -8.10 -19.10
CA TRP A 123 -5.35 -7.49 -20.42
C TRP A 123 -4.07 -7.87 -21.17
N GLY A 124 -3.93 -7.40 -22.41
CA GLY A 124 -2.88 -7.75 -23.35
C GLY A 124 -3.42 -8.69 -24.45
N ALA A 125 -2.70 -8.84 -25.53
CA ALA A 125 -3.11 -9.67 -26.66
C ALA A 125 -3.27 -11.15 -26.24
N ASP A 126 -2.37 -11.61 -25.38
CA ASP A 126 -2.36 -12.97 -24.84
C ASP A 126 -2.78 -13.01 -23.35
N ARG A 127 -3.41 -11.93 -22.86
CA ARG A 127 -3.84 -11.79 -21.46
C ARG A 127 -2.69 -11.89 -20.44
N GLU A 128 -1.54 -11.39 -20.81
CA GLU A 128 -0.29 -11.51 -20.07
C GLU A 128 -0.11 -10.47 -18.94
N PHE A 129 -1.00 -9.47 -18.84
CA PHE A 129 -0.94 -8.41 -17.85
C PHE A 129 -2.11 -8.43 -16.89
N VAL A 130 -1.85 -8.05 -15.64
CA VAL A 130 -2.86 -7.77 -14.62
C VAL A 130 -2.71 -6.31 -14.19
N SER A 131 -3.82 -5.58 -14.13
CA SER A 131 -3.87 -4.25 -13.53
C SER A 131 -4.93 -4.23 -12.45
N ALA A 132 -4.54 -3.82 -11.27
CA ALA A 132 -5.44 -3.61 -10.13
C ALA A 132 -4.86 -2.54 -9.21
N PRO A 133 -5.69 -1.84 -8.43
CA PRO A 133 -5.18 -0.98 -7.37
C PRO A 133 -4.50 -1.84 -6.29
N ARG A 134 -3.48 -1.29 -5.64
CA ARG A 134 -2.79 -1.89 -4.48
C ARG A 134 -2.09 -3.23 -4.73
N LEU A 135 -1.70 -3.53 -5.98
CA LEU A 135 -0.80 -4.66 -6.26
C LEU A 135 0.52 -4.51 -5.51
N ASP A 136 1.02 -3.32 -5.44
CA ASP A 136 2.07 -2.91 -4.52
C ASP A 136 1.43 -2.45 -3.19
N ASP A 137 1.63 -3.20 -2.06
CA ASP A 137 2.43 -4.44 -2.02
C ASP A 137 1.59 -5.66 -1.60
N LEU A 138 0.26 -5.63 -1.84
CA LEU A 138 -0.61 -6.76 -1.51
C LEU A 138 -0.27 -8.03 -2.29
N GLN A 139 0.35 -7.91 -3.46
CA GLN A 139 0.82 -9.06 -4.24
C GLN A 139 1.90 -9.83 -3.49
N CYS A 140 2.93 -9.13 -2.98
CA CYS A 140 4.00 -9.78 -2.22
C CYS A 140 3.52 -10.27 -0.86
N ALA A 141 2.64 -9.51 -0.19
CA ALA A 141 2.02 -9.94 1.06
C ALA A 141 1.25 -11.25 0.89
N PHE A 142 0.44 -11.36 -0.16
CA PHE A 142 -0.31 -12.58 -0.48
C PHE A 142 0.62 -13.74 -0.86
N ALA A 143 1.55 -13.51 -1.79
CA ALA A 143 2.45 -14.57 -2.26
C ALA A 143 3.34 -15.13 -1.15
N SER A 144 3.85 -14.29 -0.25
CA SER A 144 4.66 -14.72 0.89
C SER A 144 3.84 -15.48 1.94
N MET A 145 2.57 -15.09 2.15
CA MET A 145 1.64 -15.83 3.01
C MET A 145 1.37 -17.23 2.45
N GLU A 146 1.03 -17.33 1.17
CA GLU A 146 0.80 -18.62 0.51
C GLU A 146 2.03 -19.51 0.57
N GLY A 147 3.22 -18.94 0.34
CA GLY A 147 4.49 -19.65 0.46
C GLY A 147 4.74 -20.17 1.87
N MET A 148 4.45 -19.39 2.91
CA MET A 148 4.55 -19.83 4.30
C MET A 148 3.57 -20.97 4.60
N LEU A 149 2.32 -20.87 4.17
CA LEU A 149 1.29 -21.89 4.43
C LEU A 149 1.58 -23.21 3.70
N ALA A 150 2.16 -23.14 2.50
CA ALA A 150 2.53 -24.32 1.71
C ALA A 150 3.85 -24.98 2.18
N GLY A 151 4.68 -24.27 2.93
CA GLY A 151 5.98 -24.72 3.38
C GLY A 151 5.93 -25.78 4.48
N LYS A 152 7.01 -26.57 4.59
CA LYS A 152 7.24 -27.46 5.74
C LYS A 152 8.21 -26.76 6.70
N HIS A 153 7.85 -26.70 7.98
CA HIS A 153 8.58 -25.94 9.00
C HIS A 153 9.03 -26.84 10.15
N GLU A 154 9.69 -27.97 9.82
CA GLU A 154 10.07 -28.99 10.81
C GLU A 154 11.25 -28.54 11.68
N GLU A 155 12.16 -27.70 11.14
CA GLU A 155 13.42 -27.31 11.82
C GLU A 155 13.49 -25.81 12.13
N SER A 156 12.46 -25.05 11.78
CA SER A 156 12.44 -23.59 11.96
C SER A 156 11.05 -23.08 12.30
N ILE A 157 10.98 -21.91 12.93
CA ILE A 157 9.73 -21.18 13.13
C ILE A 157 9.56 -20.23 11.96
N ALA A 158 8.58 -20.51 11.11
CA ALA A 158 8.21 -19.59 10.05
C ALA A 158 7.38 -18.44 10.61
N VAL A 159 7.73 -17.22 10.24
CA VAL A 159 7.01 -16.01 10.63
C VAL A 159 6.67 -15.21 9.38
N HIS A 160 5.40 -14.96 9.16
CA HIS A 160 4.92 -14.03 8.14
C HIS A 160 4.43 -12.77 8.85
N CYS A 161 4.92 -11.62 8.43
CA CYS A 161 4.56 -10.33 9.03
C CYS A 161 4.21 -9.33 7.91
N VAL A 162 3.00 -8.81 7.94
CA VAL A 162 2.57 -7.70 7.10
C VAL A 162 2.60 -6.44 7.94
N LEU A 163 3.35 -5.46 7.48
CA LEU A 163 3.56 -4.18 8.18
C LEU A 163 2.89 -3.07 7.38
N ASP A 164 2.28 -2.14 8.08
CA ASP A 164 1.48 -1.06 7.50
C ASP A 164 2.31 0.23 7.36
N ASN A 165 1.73 1.22 6.67
CA ASN A 165 2.26 2.58 6.54
C ASN A 165 3.65 2.70 5.89
N GLU A 166 3.99 1.79 4.98
CA GLU A 166 5.24 1.89 4.21
C GLU A 166 5.30 3.20 3.42
N GLU A 167 4.23 3.55 2.72
CA GLU A 167 4.11 4.73 1.85
C GLU A 167 4.29 6.08 2.56
N VAL A 168 4.19 6.10 3.89
CA VAL A 168 4.44 7.27 4.75
C VAL A 168 5.68 7.12 5.63
N GLY A 169 6.57 6.17 5.30
CA GLY A 169 7.90 6.02 5.91
C GLY A 169 7.98 5.08 7.11
N SER A 170 6.99 4.19 7.29
CA SER A 170 7.02 3.08 8.28
C SER A 170 7.14 3.50 9.76
N GLY A 171 7.08 4.79 10.09
CA GLY A 171 7.33 5.34 11.43
C GLY A 171 6.15 5.26 12.40
N THR A 172 5.09 4.55 12.07
CA THR A 172 3.90 4.38 12.93
C THR A 172 4.01 3.15 13.82
N LYS A 173 3.10 2.99 14.80
CA LYS A 173 3.09 1.83 15.71
C LYS A 173 2.91 0.48 15.03
N GLN A 174 2.38 0.44 13.82
CA GLN A 174 2.14 -0.76 12.99
C GLN A 174 3.09 -0.85 11.78
N GLY A 175 4.00 0.10 11.63
CA GLY A 175 4.97 0.13 10.53
C GLY A 175 6.22 -0.68 10.80
N ALA A 176 7.06 -0.84 9.79
CA ALA A 176 8.30 -1.62 9.87
C ALA A 176 9.34 -1.06 10.84
N ALA A 177 9.32 0.25 11.09
CA ALA A 177 10.21 0.91 12.06
C ALA A 177 9.68 0.85 13.52
N SER A 178 8.52 0.23 13.75
CA SER A 178 7.96 0.06 15.09
C SER A 178 8.63 -1.08 15.86
N THR A 179 8.26 -1.22 17.13
CA THR A 179 8.69 -2.37 17.95
C THR A 179 7.81 -3.61 17.72
N PHE A 180 6.76 -3.53 16.89
CA PHE A 180 5.74 -4.57 16.74
C PHE A 180 6.33 -5.95 16.47
N LEU A 181 7.16 -6.09 15.43
CA LEU A 181 7.79 -7.37 15.10
C LEU A 181 8.75 -7.84 16.20
N LYS A 182 9.63 -6.94 16.67
CA LYS A 182 10.59 -7.23 17.73
C LYS A 182 9.91 -7.71 19.01
N ASP A 183 8.89 -7.00 19.47
CA ASP A 183 8.19 -7.32 20.73
C ASP A 183 7.38 -8.61 20.57
N THR A 184 6.80 -8.86 19.39
CA THR A 184 6.08 -10.09 19.10
C THR A 184 7.04 -11.30 19.15
N LEU A 185 8.17 -11.24 18.47
CA LEU A 185 9.17 -12.30 18.47
C LEU A 185 9.73 -12.55 19.88
N ARG A 186 9.95 -11.48 20.64
CA ARG A 186 10.39 -11.60 22.04
C ARG A 186 9.36 -12.32 22.88
N ARG A 187 8.09 -11.95 22.77
CA ARG A 187 6.99 -12.60 23.51
C ARG A 187 6.80 -14.07 23.12
N ILE A 188 6.99 -14.40 21.83
CA ILE A 188 7.00 -15.82 21.38
C ILE A 188 8.13 -16.57 22.07
N ASN A 189 9.36 -16.03 22.07
CA ASN A 189 10.50 -16.63 22.74
C ASN A 189 10.24 -16.90 24.23
N ASP A 190 9.74 -15.88 24.94
CA ASP A 190 9.43 -15.97 26.37
C ASP A 190 8.28 -16.98 26.63
N GLY A 191 7.27 -17.01 25.76
CA GLY A 191 6.17 -17.99 25.82
C GLY A 191 6.61 -19.44 25.58
N LEU A 192 7.74 -19.64 24.86
CA LEU A 192 8.39 -20.94 24.70
C LEU A 192 9.34 -21.29 25.85
N GLY A 193 9.40 -20.47 26.90
CA GLY A 193 10.28 -20.67 28.05
C GLY A 193 11.76 -20.44 27.77
N ARG A 194 12.11 -19.70 26.72
CA ARG A 194 13.48 -19.43 26.32
C ARG A 194 14.02 -18.16 26.99
N THR A 195 15.32 -18.16 27.23
CA THR A 195 16.05 -17.02 27.79
C THR A 195 16.24 -15.90 26.79
N TYR A 196 16.67 -14.72 27.26
CA TYR A 196 17.04 -13.63 26.36
C TYR A 196 18.25 -13.91 25.50
N GLU A 197 19.24 -14.64 26.04
CA GLU A 197 20.41 -15.07 25.28
C GLU A 197 19.99 -15.98 24.12
N GLU A 198 19.14 -16.97 24.37
CA GLU A 198 18.60 -17.84 23.32
C GLU A 198 17.78 -17.05 22.26
N TYR A 199 17.08 -16.00 22.67
CA TYR A 199 16.41 -15.06 21.72
C TYR A 199 17.43 -14.41 20.79
N LEU A 200 18.51 -13.85 21.34
CA LEU A 200 19.56 -13.21 20.54
C LEU A 200 20.26 -14.20 19.60
N MET A 201 20.54 -15.39 20.08
CA MET A 201 21.10 -16.49 19.26
C MET A 201 20.15 -16.87 18.13
N THR A 202 18.86 -16.98 18.42
CA THR A 202 17.83 -17.30 17.42
C THR A 202 17.76 -16.21 16.35
N LEU A 203 17.76 -14.93 16.72
CA LEU A 203 17.79 -13.82 15.75
C LEU A 203 19.04 -13.87 14.88
N ALA A 204 20.21 -14.09 15.47
CA ALA A 204 21.48 -14.19 14.73
C ALA A 204 21.50 -15.36 13.73
N GLY A 205 20.82 -16.47 14.08
CA GLY A 205 20.67 -17.64 13.20
C GLY A 205 19.51 -17.52 12.19
N SER A 206 18.68 -16.50 12.30
CA SER A 206 17.50 -16.32 11.44
C SER A 206 17.86 -15.72 10.08
N PHE A 207 16.96 -15.91 9.12
CA PHE A 207 17.02 -15.27 7.80
C PHE A 207 15.70 -14.60 7.51
N MET A 208 15.74 -13.36 7.02
CA MET A 208 14.54 -12.60 6.67
C MET A 208 14.52 -12.30 5.17
N ILE A 209 13.37 -12.53 4.57
CA ILE A 209 13.05 -12.06 3.22
C ILE A 209 12.11 -10.85 3.37
N SER A 210 12.55 -9.69 2.93
CA SER A 210 11.71 -8.51 2.81
C SER A 210 11.17 -8.47 1.38
N ALA A 211 9.87 -8.62 1.23
CA ALA A 211 9.19 -8.68 -0.06
C ALA A 211 8.49 -7.36 -0.34
N ASP A 212 8.69 -6.84 -1.54
CA ASP A 212 8.13 -5.61 -2.05
C ASP A 212 8.25 -5.61 -3.58
N ASN A 213 7.27 -5.08 -4.29
CA ASN A 213 7.26 -5.07 -5.75
C ASN A 213 8.46 -4.30 -6.34
N ALA A 214 8.92 -4.73 -7.49
CA ALA A 214 10.01 -4.10 -8.22
C ALA A 214 9.50 -3.41 -9.48
N HIS A 215 10.11 -2.27 -9.81
CA HIS A 215 9.90 -1.65 -11.11
C HIS A 215 10.45 -2.51 -12.24
N ALA A 216 9.64 -2.75 -13.25
CA ALA A 216 10.11 -3.30 -14.52
C ALA A 216 10.59 -2.17 -15.46
N LEU A 217 11.34 -2.55 -16.49
CA LEU A 217 11.71 -1.64 -17.56
C LEU A 217 10.47 -1.00 -18.17
N HIS A 218 10.39 0.33 -18.13
CA HIS A 218 9.24 1.06 -18.67
C HIS A 218 9.30 1.08 -20.20
N PRO A 219 8.22 0.68 -20.91
CA PRO A 219 8.26 0.53 -22.37
C PRO A 219 8.55 1.83 -23.14
N ASN A 220 8.16 2.98 -22.61
CA ASN A 220 8.33 4.28 -23.26
C ASN A 220 9.45 5.14 -22.65
N TYR A 221 10.11 4.68 -21.56
CA TYR A 221 11.15 5.45 -20.83
C TYR A 221 12.31 4.53 -20.45
N ILE A 222 12.89 3.87 -21.46
CA ILE A 222 14.00 2.92 -21.28
C ILE A 222 15.21 3.56 -20.61
N GLU A 223 15.45 4.83 -20.89
CA GLU A 223 16.55 5.63 -20.36
C GLU A 223 16.44 5.92 -18.86
N LYS A 224 15.26 5.69 -18.26
CA LYS A 224 15.06 5.82 -16.80
C LYS A 224 15.50 4.60 -16.00
N ALA A 225 15.82 3.49 -16.68
CA ALA A 225 16.29 2.27 -16.03
C ALA A 225 17.82 2.24 -15.95
N ASP A 226 18.35 1.46 -14.99
CA ASP A 226 19.78 1.13 -14.95
C ASP A 226 20.22 0.57 -16.30
N PRO A 227 21.39 0.99 -16.85
CA PRO A 227 21.80 0.56 -18.20
C PRO A 227 22.11 -0.94 -18.30
N VAL A 228 22.38 -1.62 -17.19
CA VAL A 228 22.79 -3.03 -17.14
C VAL A 228 21.71 -3.93 -16.52
N ASN A 229 21.15 -3.52 -15.38
CA ASN A 229 20.18 -4.31 -14.64
C ASN A 229 18.75 -3.81 -14.96
N ARG A 230 18.08 -4.47 -15.89
CA ARG A 230 16.77 -4.07 -16.42
C ARG A 230 15.74 -5.19 -16.22
N PRO A 231 15.12 -5.29 -15.05
CA PRO A 231 14.08 -6.29 -14.82
C PRO A 231 12.94 -6.16 -15.83
N LEU A 232 12.48 -7.30 -16.32
CA LEU A 232 11.35 -7.40 -17.24
C LEU A 232 10.16 -8.05 -16.53
N PRO A 233 8.91 -7.71 -16.91
CA PRO A 233 7.75 -8.47 -16.49
C PRO A 233 7.91 -9.94 -16.86
N ASN A 234 7.42 -10.84 -16.02
CA ASN A 234 7.52 -12.30 -16.21
C ASN A 234 8.96 -12.86 -16.27
N GLY A 235 9.98 -12.05 -15.98
CA GLY A 235 11.38 -12.47 -15.95
C GLY A 235 11.83 -13.17 -14.67
N GLY A 236 10.94 -13.33 -13.70
CA GLY A 236 11.21 -13.94 -12.40
C GLY A 236 11.36 -12.92 -11.27
N ILE A 237 11.69 -13.41 -10.09
CA ILE A 237 11.86 -12.61 -8.88
C ILE A 237 12.99 -11.59 -9.08
N VAL A 238 12.83 -10.39 -8.50
CA VAL A 238 13.87 -9.35 -8.57
C VAL A 238 14.59 -9.25 -7.23
N ILE A 239 15.89 -9.57 -7.22
CA ILE A 239 16.74 -9.36 -6.05
C ILE A 239 17.25 -7.92 -6.10
N LYS A 240 16.82 -7.11 -5.15
CA LYS A 240 17.10 -5.67 -5.11
C LYS A 240 18.41 -5.38 -4.37
N TYR A 241 19.26 -4.53 -4.94
CA TYR A 241 20.48 -4.01 -4.31
C TYR A 241 20.45 -2.48 -4.25
N ASN A 242 21.02 -1.93 -3.19
CA ASN A 242 21.20 -0.49 -3.03
C ASN A 242 22.52 -0.17 -2.34
N ALA A 243 23.38 0.61 -3.00
CA ALA A 243 24.69 0.99 -2.45
C ALA A 243 24.58 1.86 -1.17
N ASN A 244 23.48 2.61 -1.02
CA ASN A 244 23.20 3.39 0.18
C ASN A 244 22.54 2.56 1.30
N GLN A 245 22.52 1.23 1.16
CA GLN A 245 21.95 0.29 2.14
C GLN A 245 20.49 0.58 2.50
N LYS A 246 19.70 1.08 1.54
CA LYS A 246 18.24 1.17 1.69
C LYS A 246 17.56 -0.19 1.61
N TYR A 247 18.22 -1.16 0.98
CA TYR A 247 17.94 -2.60 1.04
C TYR A 247 19.09 -3.30 1.75
N CYS A 248 18.78 -4.23 2.64
CA CYS A 248 19.79 -4.96 3.44
C CYS A 248 20.45 -6.12 2.67
N THR A 249 20.22 -6.23 1.37
CA THR A 249 20.81 -7.28 0.53
C THR A 249 22.31 -7.11 0.45
N ASP A 250 23.04 -8.14 0.88
CA ASP A 250 24.49 -8.26 0.80
C ASP A 250 24.92 -9.54 0.04
N ALA A 251 26.19 -9.81 -0.02
CA ALA A 251 26.70 -11.00 -0.73
C ALA A 251 26.22 -12.31 -0.11
N VAL A 252 26.11 -12.39 1.21
CA VAL A 252 25.71 -13.61 1.92
C VAL A 252 24.24 -13.88 1.76
N SER A 253 23.39 -12.88 2.01
CA SER A 253 21.94 -12.99 1.88
C SER A 253 21.53 -13.26 0.43
N ALA A 254 22.15 -12.56 -0.52
CA ALA A 254 21.90 -12.77 -1.94
C ALA A 254 22.32 -14.19 -2.39
N ALA A 255 23.47 -14.69 -1.95
CA ALA A 255 23.91 -16.03 -2.31
C ALA A 255 22.94 -17.11 -1.78
N LYS A 256 22.50 -16.98 -0.53
CA LYS A 256 21.49 -17.89 0.06
C LYS A 256 20.20 -17.89 -0.76
N PHE A 257 19.70 -16.71 -1.10
CA PHE A 257 18.44 -16.59 -1.85
C PHE A 257 18.55 -17.10 -3.28
N LYS A 258 19.67 -16.83 -3.97
CA LYS A 258 19.96 -17.37 -5.31
C LYS A 258 20.02 -18.90 -5.30
N ASP A 259 20.73 -19.48 -4.33
CA ASP A 259 20.81 -20.93 -4.17
C ASP A 259 19.42 -21.57 -3.95
N LEU A 260 18.55 -20.91 -3.17
CA LEU A 260 17.17 -21.35 -3.00
C LEU A 260 16.39 -21.29 -4.32
N CYS A 261 16.52 -20.21 -5.09
CA CYS A 261 15.88 -20.07 -6.39
C CYS A 261 16.39 -21.13 -7.38
N ASP A 262 17.69 -21.34 -7.45
CA ASP A 262 18.32 -22.31 -8.36
C ASP A 262 17.85 -23.74 -8.05
N ARG A 263 17.82 -24.12 -6.77
CA ARG A 263 17.30 -25.43 -6.34
C ARG A 263 15.82 -25.62 -6.61
N ALA A 264 15.04 -24.56 -6.52
CA ALA A 264 13.62 -24.58 -6.81
C ALA A 264 13.26 -24.40 -8.30
N GLY A 265 14.25 -24.17 -9.18
CA GLY A 265 14.03 -23.88 -10.58
C GLY A 265 13.33 -22.55 -10.83
N ILE A 266 13.42 -21.59 -9.90
CA ILE A 266 12.78 -20.28 -9.98
C ILE A 266 13.74 -19.29 -10.62
N LYS A 267 13.27 -18.62 -11.67
CA LYS A 267 14.03 -17.55 -12.34
C LYS A 267 14.11 -16.31 -11.44
N TYR A 268 15.24 -15.63 -11.48
CA TYR A 268 15.44 -14.35 -10.81
C TYR A 268 16.21 -13.36 -11.69
N GLN A 269 16.06 -12.12 -11.38
CA GLN A 269 16.72 -10.99 -12.01
C GLN A 269 17.38 -10.12 -10.94
N ILE A 270 18.28 -9.23 -11.36
CA ILE A 270 18.89 -8.25 -10.48
C ILE A 270 18.25 -6.90 -10.74
N GLY A 271 17.74 -6.26 -9.67
CA GLY A 271 17.26 -4.89 -9.68
C GLY A 271 18.16 -3.99 -8.86
N ARG A 272 18.21 -2.71 -9.23
CA ARG A 272 18.83 -1.65 -8.45
C ARG A 272 17.82 -0.60 -8.11
N ALA A 273 17.97 0.02 -6.93
CA ALA A 273 17.23 1.22 -6.64
C ALA A 273 17.64 2.32 -7.61
N HIS A 274 16.66 2.97 -8.22
CA HIS A 274 16.90 4.19 -8.97
C HIS A 274 17.23 5.31 -7.96
N VAL A 275 18.33 5.99 -8.18
CA VAL A 275 18.74 7.16 -7.39
C VAL A 275 18.25 8.40 -8.12
#